data_3202ba3c27a90731ae622b0fbee1aaca
#
_entry.id   3202ba3c27a90731ae622b0fbee1aaca
#
_cell.length_a   1.000
_cell.length_b   1.000
_cell.length_c   1.000
_cell.angle_alpha   90.00
_cell.angle_beta   90.00
_cell.angle_gamma   90.00
#
_symmetry.space_group_name_H-M   'P 1'
#
loop_
_entity.id
_entity.type
_entity.pdbx_description
1 polymer ?
#
loop_
_entity_poly.entity_id
_entity_poly.type
_entity_poly.pdbx_seq_one_letter_code
_entity_poly.pdbx_strand_id
1 'polypeptide(L)'
;MSDDKYLRSIKDLEKVGCKWWPKEVRDDAFKVSILQYLLDTQEKFISLLTLADKNKPEKLFSLLDASDFEYHLFLKHLILLTDVGSEPIQRINSSFKEIFPNGKLEYKLGRTELSVSFTSLPIKGIPNNNKMQIDTIENLQASCKNRGLCKDLIMLLIYGAASTLPRTRAILYKCNAFEYLGQEERIKQYVRENYIRVSRIIAGKTATDLGNVAQTYALNYLAQGLGDNYNLVNNGTIPGVKLDDDKEATFDIVVDRKDDNSRIKKYVGIEVSFQETSNSVAERKGREAQARFQNTNNKRCYVAYIIDGAGNFSRPSAMNDMCNNSHCNVAYTPSEFDLLIEFIKEKIG
;
A
#
# COMPACT_ATOMS: atom_id res chain seq x y z
N MET A 1 30.49 -28.65 -14.15
CA MET A 1 29.29 -29.28 -13.58
C MET A 1 28.59 -28.21 -12.81
N SER A 2 27.68 -27.93 -13.18
CA SER A 2 26.59 -27.30 -13.89
C SER A 2 25.84 -26.36 -12.95
N ASP A 3 25.68 -25.11 -13.36
CA ASP A 3 24.81 -24.09 -12.74
C ASP A 3 23.33 -24.57 -12.60
N ASP A 4 23.04 -25.79 -12.99
CA ASP A 4 21.67 -26.35 -13.05
C ASP A 4 20.94 -26.47 -11.71
N LYS A 5 21.65 -26.54 -10.57
CA LYS A 5 20.98 -26.61 -9.26
C LYS A 5 20.30 -25.31 -8.87
N TYR A 6 20.73 -24.17 -9.42
CA TYR A 6 20.21 -22.85 -9.16
C TYR A 6 19.15 -22.42 -10.17
N LEU A 7 19.21 -22.97 -11.41
CA LEU A 7 18.24 -22.68 -12.47
C LEU A 7 17.08 -23.66 -12.41
N ARG A 8 16.03 -23.29 -11.70
CA ARG A 8 14.90 -24.18 -11.45
C ARG A 8 13.67 -23.70 -12.19
N SER A 9 12.84 -24.64 -12.62
CA SER A 9 11.56 -24.32 -13.25
C SER A 9 10.52 -23.91 -12.21
N ILE A 10 9.46 -23.22 -12.67
CA ILE A 10 8.33 -22.87 -11.81
C ILE A 10 7.67 -24.10 -11.15
N LYS A 11 7.65 -25.24 -11.86
CA LYS A 11 7.13 -26.50 -11.32
C LYS A 11 7.97 -27.06 -10.18
N ASP A 12 9.28 -26.84 -10.22
CA ASP A 12 10.17 -27.27 -9.13
C ASP A 12 10.01 -26.35 -7.92
N LEU A 13 9.89 -25.04 -8.13
CA LEU A 13 9.60 -24.08 -7.07
C LEU A 13 8.23 -24.34 -6.42
N GLU A 14 7.19 -24.70 -7.20
CA GLU A 14 5.88 -25.03 -6.68
C GLU A 14 5.87 -26.23 -5.72
N LYS A 15 6.76 -27.21 -5.94
CA LYS A 15 6.88 -28.39 -5.07
C LYS A 15 7.43 -28.06 -3.69
N VAL A 16 8.31 -27.08 -3.58
CA VAL A 16 9.03 -26.73 -2.36
C VAL A 16 8.53 -25.42 -1.74
N GLY A 17 7.71 -24.66 -2.46
CA GLY A 17 7.14 -23.39 -2.02
C GLY A 17 6.06 -23.57 -0.96
N CYS A 18 5.92 -22.57 -0.11
CA CYS A 18 4.93 -22.57 0.96
C CYS A 18 3.51 -22.18 0.49
N LYS A 19 3.36 -21.59 -0.71
CA LYS A 19 2.10 -21.18 -1.38
C LYS A 19 1.30 -20.11 -0.67
N TRP A 20 1.33 -20.09 0.64
CA TRP A 20 0.66 -19.12 1.51
C TRP A 20 1.68 -18.45 2.41
N TRP A 21 1.43 -17.19 2.76
CA TRP A 21 2.32 -16.48 3.67
C TRP A 21 2.56 -17.26 4.95
N PRO A 22 3.82 -17.46 5.36
CA PRO A 22 4.13 -18.01 6.68
C PRO A 22 3.42 -17.23 7.78
N LYS A 23 3.04 -17.92 8.86
CA LYS A 23 2.27 -17.32 9.95
C LYS A 23 3.00 -16.12 10.55
N GLU A 24 4.30 -16.24 10.73
CA GLU A 24 5.16 -15.19 11.30
C GLU A 24 5.09 -13.90 10.46
N VAL A 25 5.15 -14.02 9.12
CA VAL A 25 5.06 -12.89 8.19
C VAL A 25 3.67 -12.25 8.26
N ARG A 26 2.61 -13.05 8.35
CA ARG A 26 1.24 -12.54 8.50
C ARG A 26 1.03 -11.84 9.85
N ASP A 27 1.49 -12.44 10.93
CA ASP A 27 1.35 -11.87 12.27
C ASP A 27 2.10 -10.53 12.40
N ASP A 28 3.28 -10.42 11.81
CA ASP A 28 4.05 -9.17 11.81
C ASP A 28 3.42 -8.10 10.89
N ALA A 29 2.93 -8.48 9.72
CA ALA A 29 2.20 -7.55 8.85
C ALA A 29 0.89 -7.07 9.51
N PHE A 30 0.21 -7.93 10.26
CA PHE A 30 -1.00 -7.56 10.99
C PHE A 30 -0.73 -6.55 12.11
N LYS A 31 0.39 -6.67 12.85
CA LYS A 31 0.79 -5.72 13.90
C LYS A 31 1.01 -4.30 13.39
N VAL A 32 1.48 -4.14 12.15
CA VAL A 32 1.68 -2.84 11.50
C VAL A 32 0.48 -2.38 10.66
N SER A 33 -0.62 -3.14 10.69
CA SER A 33 -1.81 -2.86 9.90
C SER A 33 -2.65 -1.74 10.51
N ILE A 34 -2.93 -0.72 9.71
CA ILE A 34 -3.90 0.34 10.04
C ILE A 34 -5.29 -0.23 10.36
N LEU A 35 -5.63 -1.43 9.83
CA LEU A 35 -6.93 -2.04 10.03
C LEU A 35 -7.24 -2.28 11.50
N GLN A 36 -6.29 -2.88 12.24
CA GLN A 36 -6.52 -3.15 13.65
C GLN A 36 -6.80 -1.87 14.44
N TYR A 37 -6.00 -0.83 14.20
CA TYR A 37 -6.20 0.46 14.85
C TYR A 37 -7.56 1.10 14.53
N LEU A 38 -8.02 0.95 13.28
CA LEU A 38 -9.34 1.42 12.88
C LEU A 38 -10.47 0.60 13.51
N LEU A 39 -10.30 -0.72 13.67
CA LEU A 39 -11.28 -1.56 14.39
C LEU A 39 -11.35 -1.18 15.86
N ASP A 40 -10.22 -0.96 16.50
CA ASP A 40 -10.13 -0.58 17.92
C ASP A 40 -10.75 0.81 18.19
N THR A 41 -10.73 1.70 17.20
CA THR A 41 -11.28 3.06 17.31
C THR A 41 -12.71 3.22 16.75
N GLN A 42 -13.27 2.15 16.14
CA GLN A 42 -14.56 2.18 15.45
C GLN A 42 -15.75 2.56 16.35
N GLU A 43 -15.83 2.00 17.56
CA GLU A 43 -16.93 2.28 18.48
C GLU A 43 -16.96 3.75 18.91
N LYS A 44 -15.79 4.37 19.08
CA LYS A 44 -15.69 5.80 19.39
C LYS A 44 -16.13 6.65 18.21
N PHE A 45 -15.74 6.27 16.99
CA PHE A 45 -16.21 6.91 15.77
C PHE A 45 -17.75 6.81 15.62
N ILE A 46 -18.36 5.64 15.88
CA ILE A 46 -19.81 5.44 15.88
C ILE A 46 -20.48 6.37 16.92
N SER A 47 -19.92 6.45 18.12
CA SER A 47 -20.43 7.30 19.19
C SER A 47 -20.45 8.78 18.79
N LEU A 48 -19.39 9.28 18.15
CA LEU A 48 -19.32 10.66 17.64
C LEU A 48 -20.39 10.94 16.59
N LEU A 49 -20.63 10.02 15.65
CA LEU A 49 -21.69 10.15 14.65
C LEU A 49 -23.09 10.08 15.29
N THR A 50 -23.27 9.26 16.32
CA THR A 50 -24.54 9.14 17.06
C THR A 50 -24.87 10.41 17.83
N LEU A 51 -23.87 11.07 18.41
CA LEU A 51 -24.04 12.33 19.15
C LEU A 51 -24.15 13.55 18.23
N ALA A 52 -23.73 13.43 16.96
CA ALA A 52 -23.81 14.52 15.99
C ALA A 52 -25.26 14.82 15.60
N ASP A 53 -25.49 16.07 15.17
CA ASP A 53 -26.78 16.53 14.67
C ASP A 53 -26.64 16.90 13.19
N LYS A 54 -27.41 16.25 12.33
CA LYS A 54 -27.35 16.49 10.88
C LYS A 54 -27.64 17.94 10.48
N ASN A 55 -28.44 18.65 11.26
CA ASN A 55 -28.80 20.04 10.99
C ASN A 55 -27.82 21.06 11.61
N LYS A 56 -26.88 20.60 12.44
CA LYS A 56 -25.88 21.41 13.15
C LYS A 56 -24.50 20.79 13.03
N PRO A 57 -23.86 20.88 11.85
CA PRO A 57 -22.55 20.24 11.62
C PRO A 57 -21.46 20.74 12.59
N GLU A 58 -21.57 21.97 13.10
CA GLU A 58 -20.68 22.52 14.12
C GLU A 58 -20.66 21.71 15.42
N LYS A 59 -21.76 21.02 15.74
CA LYS A 59 -21.84 20.14 16.93
C LYS A 59 -20.85 18.96 16.80
N LEU A 60 -20.71 18.39 15.60
CA LEU A 60 -19.72 17.32 15.37
C LEU A 60 -18.30 17.82 15.64
N PHE A 61 -17.96 19.01 15.16
CA PHE A 61 -16.64 19.57 15.38
C PHE A 61 -16.39 19.91 16.85
N SER A 62 -17.41 20.40 17.56
CA SER A 62 -17.32 20.61 19.01
C SER A 62 -17.11 19.28 19.77
N LEU A 63 -17.74 18.20 19.34
CA LEU A 63 -17.53 16.86 19.90
C LEU A 63 -16.11 16.36 19.65
N LEU A 64 -15.58 16.56 18.44
CA LEU A 64 -14.20 16.21 18.11
C LEU A 64 -13.20 17.04 18.94
N ASP A 65 -13.42 18.36 19.08
CA ASP A 65 -12.55 19.22 19.88
C ASP A 65 -12.58 18.87 21.39
N ALA A 66 -13.69 18.31 21.87
CA ALA A 66 -13.84 17.87 23.26
C ALA A 66 -13.37 16.43 23.51
N SER A 67 -13.08 15.69 22.46
CA SER A 67 -12.64 14.29 22.54
C SER A 67 -11.12 14.17 22.31
N ASP A 68 -10.57 13.02 22.64
CA ASP A 68 -9.21 12.60 22.26
C ASP A 68 -9.18 11.94 20.86
N PHE A 69 -10.25 12.09 20.06
CA PHE A 69 -10.37 11.52 18.72
C PHE A 69 -9.95 12.54 17.66
N GLU A 70 -8.81 12.32 17.06
CA GLU A 70 -8.21 13.29 16.13
C GLU A 70 -9.00 13.41 14.80
N TYR A 71 -9.01 14.62 14.22
CA TYR A 71 -9.75 14.93 13.00
C TYR A 71 -9.38 14.07 11.80
N HIS A 72 -8.11 13.79 11.61
CA HIS A 72 -7.65 12.96 10.50
C HIS A 72 -7.95 11.46 10.71
N LEU A 73 -8.04 10.99 11.96
CA LEU A 73 -8.53 9.65 12.27
C LEU A 73 -10.02 9.54 11.94
N PHE A 74 -10.82 10.54 12.32
CA PHE A 74 -12.24 10.62 11.95
C PHE A 74 -12.42 10.67 10.42
N LEU A 75 -11.61 11.48 9.73
CA LEU A 75 -11.57 11.53 8.27
C LEU A 75 -11.23 10.17 7.66
N LYS A 76 -10.27 9.43 8.24
CA LYS A 76 -9.90 8.09 7.75
C LYS A 76 -11.07 7.12 7.81
N HIS A 77 -11.83 7.11 8.91
CA HIS A 77 -13.05 6.30 9.01
C HIS A 77 -14.10 6.70 7.94
N LEU A 78 -14.32 7.99 7.70
CA LEU A 78 -15.24 8.46 6.65
C LEU A 78 -14.81 8.07 5.25
N ILE A 79 -13.51 8.16 4.94
CA ILE A 79 -12.93 7.71 3.66
C ILE A 79 -13.26 6.23 3.43
N LEU A 80 -13.17 5.41 4.46
CA LEU A 80 -13.50 4.00 4.36
C LEU A 80 -14.99 3.77 4.10
N LEU A 81 -15.86 4.50 4.80
CA LEU A 81 -17.31 4.37 4.64
C LEU A 81 -17.80 4.80 3.26
N THR A 82 -17.25 5.88 2.74
CA THR A 82 -17.68 6.49 1.47
C THR A 82 -16.94 5.94 0.26
N ASP A 83 -15.85 5.17 0.46
CA ASP A 83 -14.96 4.74 -0.62
C ASP A 83 -14.43 5.92 -1.47
N VAL A 84 -14.29 7.10 -0.84
CA VAL A 84 -13.75 8.31 -1.46
C VAL A 84 -12.33 8.52 -0.92
N GLY A 85 -11.38 7.78 -1.49
CA GLY A 85 -9.98 7.82 -1.09
C GLY A 85 -9.18 8.98 -1.69
N SER A 86 -7.85 8.88 -1.64
CA SER A 86 -6.95 9.97 -2.07
C SER A 86 -7.11 10.33 -3.55
N GLU A 87 -7.31 9.38 -4.46
CA GLU A 87 -7.45 9.67 -5.88
C GLU A 87 -8.72 10.49 -6.19
N PRO A 88 -9.93 10.12 -5.75
CA PRO A 88 -11.10 10.98 -5.86
C PRO A 88 -10.91 12.35 -5.22
N ILE A 89 -10.28 12.45 -4.04
CA ILE A 89 -10.00 13.72 -3.38
C ILE A 89 -9.05 14.59 -4.22
N GLN A 90 -8.04 14.00 -4.86
CA GLN A 90 -7.14 14.71 -5.78
C GLN A 90 -7.90 15.28 -6.97
N ARG A 91 -8.81 14.51 -7.57
CA ARG A 91 -9.65 14.96 -8.69
C ARG A 91 -10.56 16.11 -8.25
N ILE A 92 -11.18 16.02 -7.07
CA ILE A 92 -11.99 17.10 -6.49
C ILE A 92 -11.14 18.37 -6.30
N ASN A 93 -9.93 18.23 -5.78
CA ASN A 93 -9.01 19.35 -5.58
C ASN A 93 -8.59 20.00 -6.92
N SER A 94 -8.30 19.20 -7.94
CA SER A 94 -7.87 19.67 -9.27
C SER A 94 -9.00 20.38 -10.02
N SER A 95 -10.24 19.89 -9.90
CA SER A 95 -11.42 20.45 -10.56
C SER A 95 -12.27 21.31 -9.60
N PHE A 96 -11.67 21.83 -8.53
CA PHE A 96 -12.41 22.47 -7.42
C PHE A 96 -13.37 23.58 -7.88
N LYS A 97 -12.90 24.50 -8.73
CA LYS A 97 -13.72 25.61 -9.23
C LYS A 97 -14.92 25.15 -10.06
N GLU A 98 -14.81 24.03 -10.74
CA GLU A 98 -15.90 23.46 -11.55
C GLU A 98 -16.93 22.73 -10.68
N ILE A 99 -16.47 22.08 -9.58
CA ILE A 99 -17.31 21.32 -8.66
C ILE A 99 -17.96 22.28 -7.65
N PHE A 100 -17.25 23.30 -7.23
CA PHE A 100 -17.68 24.30 -6.25
C PHE A 100 -17.47 25.72 -6.78
N PRO A 101 -18.31 26.21 -7.72
CA PRO A 101 -18.11 27.51 -8.37
C PRO A 101 -18.05 28.67 -7.38
N ASN A 102 -18.80 28.60 -6.29
CA ASN A 102 -18.87 29.64 -5.25
C ASN A 102 -17.87 29.41 -4.10
N GLY A 103 -16.95 28.42 -4.21
CA GLY A 103 -16.04 28.04 -3.12
C GLY A 103 -16.73 27.50 -1.87
N LYS A 104 -17.94 26.96 -2.03
CA LYS A 104 -18.81 26.47 -0.94
C LYS A 104 -19.41 25.13 -1.30
N LEU A 105 -19.66 24.31 -0.28
CA LEU A 105 -20.60 23.20 -0.37
C LEU A 105 -22.00 23.73 -0.04
N GLU A 106 -22.83 23.84 -1.06
CA GLU A 106 -24.26 24.18 -0.91
C GLU A 106 -25.06 22.87 -0.92
N TYR A 107 -25.85 22.64 0.11
CA TYR A 107 -26.57 21.36 0.28
C TYR A 107 -27.95 21.57 0.92
N LYS A 108 -28.84 20.59 0.76
CA LYS A 108 -30.22 20.65 1.21
C LYS A 108 -30.58 19.46 2.08
N LEU A 109 -31.11 19.74 3.28
CA LEU A 109 -31.64 18.76 4.21
C LEU A 109 -33.14 18.97 4.40
N GLY A 110 -33.96 18.09 3.80
CA GLY A 110 -35.40 18.28 3.77
C GLY A 110 -35.77 19.57 3.02
N ARG A 111 -36.32 20.56 3.72
CA ARG A 111 -36.69 21.88 3.16
C ARG A 111 -35.66 22.97 3.41
N THR A 112 -34.65 22.68 4.21
CA THR A 112 -33.64 23.69 4.64
C THR A 112 -32.42 23.64 3.70
N GLU A 113 -32.08 24.79 3.14
CA GLU A 113 -30.86 24.99 2.36
C GLU A 113 -29.75 25.52 3.28
N LEU A 114 -28.59 24.91 3.19
CA LEU A 114 -27.43 25.16 4.02
C LEU A 114 -26.19 25.36 3.14
N SER A 115 -25.20 26.07 3.65
CA SER A 115 -23.93 26.19 2.94
C SER A 115 -22.75 26.24 3.91
N VAL A 116 -21.62 25.67 3.49
CA VAL A 116 -20.36 25.72 4.21
C VAL A 116 -19.27 26.19 3.28
N SER A 117 -18.60 27.28 3.65
CA SER A 117 -17.43 27.78 2.91
C SER A 117 -16.20 26.94 3.26
N PHE A 118 -15.45 26.56 2.25
CA PHE A 118 -14.17 25.87 2.44
C PHE A 118 -13.10 26.84 2.94
N THR A 119 -12.34 26.39 3.93
CA THR A 119 -11.28 27.20 4.55
C THR A 119 -9.89 26.83 4.06
N SER A 120 -9.70 25.57 3.64
CA SER A 120 -8.42 25.02 3.22
C SER A 120 -8.43 24.48 1.79
N LEU A 121 -9.57 24.01 1.29
CA LEU A 121 -9.71 23.56 -0.10
C LEU A 121 -9.92 24.75 -1.05
N PRO A 122 -9.32 24.74 -2.26
CA PRO A 122 -8.37 23.74 -2.74
C PRO A 122 -6.96 23.98 -2.18
N ILE A 123 -6.25 22.92 -1.86
CA ILE A 123 -4.85 23.03 -1.42
C ILE A 123 -3.89 23.14 -2.61
N LYS A 124 -2.74 23.80 -2.39
CA LYS A 124 -1.64 23.79 -3.35
C LYS A 124 -1.01 22.41 -3.45
N GLY A 125 -0.94 21.87 -4.67
CA GLY A 125 -0.41 20.55 -4.97
C GLY A 125 -1.40 19.42 -4.70
N ILE A 126 -0.90 18.20 -4.56
CA ILE A 126 -1.71 16.98 -4.51
C ILE A 126 -2.07 16.64 -3.05
N PRO A 127 -3.36 16.56 -2.68
CA PRO A 127 -3.80 16.01 -1.41
C PRO A 127 -3.60 14.49 -1.41
N ASN A 128 -2.49 14.01 -0.85
CA ASN A 128 -2.19 12.61 -0.69
C ASN A 128 -2.39 12.14 0.76
N ASN A 129 -2.33 10.84 0.99
CA ASN A 129 -2.55 10.25 2.31
C ASN A 129 -1.58 10.81 3.38
N ASN A 130 -0.33 11.09 3.01
CA ASN A 130 0.66 11.65 3.93
C ASN A 130 0.29 13.08 4.36
N LYS A 131 -0.08 13.97 3.41
CA LYS A 131 -0.54 15.33 3.73
C LYS A 131 -1.80 15.34 4.59
N MET A 132 -2.66 14.34 4.44
CA MET A 132 -3.85 14.15 5.26
C MET A 132 -3.54 13.42 6.58
N GLN A 133 -2.31 12.95 6.80
CA GLN A 133 -1.86 12.16 7.95
C GLN A 133 -2.66 10.85 8.16
N ILE A 134 -3.05 10.17 7.08
CA ILE A 134 -3.89 8.97 7.11
C ILE A 134 -3.24 7.73 6.51
N ASP A 135 -1.92 7.74 6.35
CA ASP A 135 -1.13 6.71 5.67
C ASP A 135 -0.54 5.67 6.61
N THR A 136 -0.13 6.05 7.82
CA THR A 136 0.49 5.15 8.80
C THR A 136 -0.19 5.22 10.16
N ILE A 137 0.06 4.23 11.03
CA ILE A 137 -0.46 4.19 12.41
C ILE A 137 0.11 5.38 13.21
N GLU A 138 1.41 5.64 13.09
CA GLU A 138 2.08 6.73 13.78
C GLU A 138 1.46 8.09 13.41
N ASN A 139 1.14 8.27 12.13
CA ASN A 139 0.45 9.46 11.67
C ASN A 139 -0.96 9.56 12.24
N LEU A 140 -1.71 8.44 12.30
CA LEU A 140 -3.07 8.42 12.85
C LEU A 140 -3.12 8.65 14.36
N GLN A 141 -2.05 8.29 15.09
CA GLN A 141 -1.91 8.51 16.53
C GLN A 141 -1.34 9.90 16.88
N ALA A 142 -0.72 10.58 15.92
CA ALA A 142 -0.16 11.90 16.14
C ALA A 142 -1.25 12.98 16.16
N SER A 143 -0.95 14.15 16.70
CA SER A 143 -1.85 15.30 16.64
C SER A 143 -2.07 15.78 15.22
N CYS A 144 -3.31 16.16 14.89
CA CYS A 144 -3.71 16.64 13.57
C CYS A 144 -3.06 17.99 13.22
N LYS A 145 -2.20 18.03 12.20
CA LYS A 145 -1.51 19.23 11.73
C LYS A 145 -2.39 20.13 10.84
N ASN A 146 -3.32 19.53 10.11
CA ASN A 146 -4.13 20.20 9.09
C ASN A 146 -5.64 20.13 9.40
N ARG A 147 -6.04 20.60 10.60
CA ARG A 147 -7.44 20.55 11.05
C ARG A 147 -8.41 21.20 10.06
N GLY A 148 -8.03 22.32 9.44
CA GLY A 148 -8.87 23.00 8.45
C GLY A 148 -9.18 22.12 7.24
N LEU A 149 -8.16 21.49 6.66
CA LEU A 149 -8.32 20.53 5.55
C LEU A 149 -9.19 19.34 5.96
N CYS A 150 -8.95 18.80 7.16
CA CYS A 150 -9.78 17.70 7.66
C CYS A 150 -11.24 18.12 7.84
N LYS A 151 -11.52 19.31 8.36
CA LYS A 151 -12.89 19.86 8.49
C LYS A 151 -13.57 19.96 7.13
N ASP A 152 -12.90 20.55 6.14
CA ASP A 152 -13.44 20.68 4.78
C ASP A 152 -13.77 19.32 4.17
N LEU A 153 -12.85 18.34 4.28
CA LEU A 153 -13.04 16.98 3.76
C LEU A 153 -14.14 16.22 4.53
N ILE A 154 -14.22 16.34 5.84
CA ILE A 154 -15.29 15.76 6.67
C ILE A 154 -16.65 16.27 6.20
N MET A 155 -16.79 17.58 5.97
CA MET A 155 -18.03 18.15 5.44
C MET A 155 -18.40 17.58 4.07
N LEU A 156 -17.42 17.43 3.17
CA LEU A 156 -17.64 16.82 1.86
C LEU A 156 -18.11 15.36 1.98
N LEU A 157 -17.45 14.57 2.83
CA LEU A 157 -17.72 13.13 2.94
C LEU A 157 -19.04 12.86 3.71
N ILE A 158 -19.48 13.77 4.55
CA ILE A 158 -20.76 13.62 5.24
C ILE A 158 -21.91 14.11 4.37
N TYR A 159 -21.80 15.30 3.75
CA TYR A 159 -22.94 16.02 3.14
C TYR A 159 -22.89 16.11 1.61
N GLY A 160 -21.85 15.60 0.96
CA GLY A 160 -21.65 15.78 -0.48
C GLY A 160 -22.79 15.27 -1.35
N ALA A 161 -23.44 14.16 -0.96
CA ALA A 161 -24.59 13.60 -1.67
C ALA A 161 -25.86 14.48 -1.53
N ALA A 162 -25.91 15.39 -0.55
CA ALA A 162 -27.02 16.35 -0.36
C ALA A 162 -26.81 17.65 -1.16
N SER A 163 -25.72 17.79 -1.94
CA SER A 163 -25.44 19.03 -2.68
C SER A 163 -26.59 19.46 -3.58
N THR A 164 -26.87 20.77 -3.59
CA THR A 164 -27.86 21.39 -4.48
C THR A 164 -27.39 21.38 -5.95
N LEU A 165 -26.08 21.37 -6.17
CA LEU A 165 -25.47 21.29 -7.51
C LEU A 165 -25.51 19.87 -8.06
N PRO A 166 -26.18 19.60 -9.19
CA PRO A 166 -26.31 18.25 -9.74
C PRO A 166 -24.97 17.56 -10.01
N ARG A 167 -23.99 18.30 -10.55
CA ARG A 167 -22.64 17.78 -10.83
C ARG A 167 -21.93 17.37 -9.55
N THR A 168 -21.94 18.20 -8.52
CA THR A 168 -21.33 17.93 -7.22
C THR A 168 -21.97 16.70 -6.59
N ARG A 169 -23.30 16.64 -6.58
CA ARG A 169 -24.07 15.50 -6.05
C ARG A 169 -23.72 14.19 -6.79
N ALA A 170 -23.58 14.23 -8.11
CA ALA A 170 -23.22 13.05 -8.90
C ALA A 170 -21.81 12.54 -8.58
N ILE A 171 -20.85 13.44 -8.34
CA ILE A 171 -19.47 13.07 -7.99
C ILE A 171 -19.40 12.51 -6.57
N LEU A 172 -20.19 13.07 -5.64
CA LEU A 172 -20.17 12.77 -4.21
C LEU A 172 -21.35 11.89 -3.75
N TYR A 173 -21.96 11.10 -4.64
CA TYR A 173 -23.18 10.33 -4.34
C TYR A 173 -23.02 9.30 -3.19
N LYS A 174 -21.78 8.85 -2.92
CA LYS A 174 -21.47 7.97 -1.79
C LYS A 174 -21.31 8.73 -0.46
N CYS A 175 -21.24 10.06 -0.49
CA CYS A 175 -21.02 10.92 0.67
C CYS A 175 -22.36 11.28 1.33
N ASN A 176 -23.05 10.26 1.85
CA ASN A 176 -24.40 10.36 2.37
C ASN A 176 -24.53 10.05 3.86
N ALA A 177 -23.45 10.08 4.61
CA ALA A 177 -23.45 9.76 6.04
C ALA A 177 -24.40 10.65 6.88
N PHE A 178 -24.73 11.86 6.38
CA PHE A 178 -25.71 12.76 7.01
C PHE A 178 -27.09 12.12 7.24
N GLU A 179 -27.48 11.14 6.41
CA GLU A 179 -28.79 10.47 6.54
C GLU A 179 -28.94 9.68 7.84
N TYR A 180 -27.81 9.29 8.42
CA TYR A 180 -27.74 8.40 9.58
C TYR A 180 -27.38 9.14 10.88
N LEU A 181 -26.84 10.38 10.81
CA LEU A 181 -26.41 11.14 11.98
C LEU A 181 -27.51 11.24 13.05
N GLY A 182 -27.14 11.01 14.30
CA GLY A 182 -28.05 11.01 15.43
C GLY A 182 -28.94 9.75 15.57
N GLN A 183 -28.73 8.71 14.74
CA GLN A 183 -29.57 7.52 14.73
C GLN A 183 -28.71 6.26 14.99
N GLU A 184 -28.51 5.93 16.27
CA GLU A 184 -27.54 4.93 16.72
C GLU A 184 -27.61 3.59 15.94
N GLU A 185 -28.79 2.96 15.88
CA GLU A 185 -28.92 1.65 15.24
C GLU A 185 -28.65 1.70 13.72
N ARG A 186 -29.08 2.78 13.07
CA ARG A 186 -28.83 2.98 11.63
C ARG A 186 -27.36 3.28 11.35
N ILE A 187 -26.67 4.03 12.22
CA ILE A 187 -25.23 4.25 12.10
C ILE A 187 -24.47 2.95 12.29
N LYS A 188 -24.77 2.17 13.31
CA LYS A 188 -24.16 0.85 13.53
C LYS A 188 -24.30 -0.05 12.31
N GLN A 189 -25.50 -0.12 11.76
CA GLN A 189 -25.76 -0.90 10.54
C GLN A 189 -24.98 -0.35 9.35
N TYR A 190 -25.05 0.95 9.09
CA TYR A 190 -24.31 1.62 8.00
C TYR A 190 -22.80 1.39 8.09
N VAL A 191 -22.23 1.51 9.28
CA VAL A 191 -20.80 1.25 9.50
C VAL A 191 -20.48 -0.22 9.23
N ARG A 192 -21.23 -1.17 9.78
CA ARG A 192 -21.01 -2.61 9.57
C ARG A 192 -21.07 -3.00 8.10
N GLU A 193 -22.08 -2.56 7.36
CA GLU A 193 -22.26 -2.86 5.94
C GLU A 193 -21.12 -2.28 5.08
N ASN A 194 -20.65 -1.10 5.41
CA ASN A 194 -19.59 -0.46 4.61
C ASN A 194 -18.19 -0.92 5.02
N TYR A 195 -17.94 -1.27 6.28
CA TYR A 195 -16.68 -1.85 6.72
C TYR A 195 -16.40 -3.24 6.11
N ILE A 196 -17.42 -3.98 5.66
CA ILE A 196 -17.21 -5.19 4.85
C ILE A 196 -16.50 -4.84 3.53
N ARG A 197 -16.75 -3.67 2.94
CA ARG A 197 -16.06 -3.18 1.73
C ARG A 197 -14.61 -2.80 2.00
N VAL A 198 -14.29 -2.47 3.24
CA VAL A 198 -12.93 -2.11 3.70
C VAL A 198 -11.93 -3.23 3.44
N SER A 199 -12.37 -4.50 3.47
CA SER A 199 -11.52 -5.64 3.12
C SER A 199 -10.88 -5.50 1.73
N ARG A 200 -11.54 -4.85 0.77
CA ARG A 200 -10.99 -4.62 -0.58
C ARG A 200 -9.96 -3.48 -0.60
N ILE A 201 -10.23 -2.39 0.11
CA ILE A 201 -9.31 -1.22 0.17
C ILE A 201 -8.05 -1.60 0.94
N ILE A 202 -8.23 -2.38 2.00
CA ILE A 202 -7.14 -2.86 2.85
C ILE A 202 -6.39 -4.01 2.20
N ALA A 203 -7.05 -4.89 1.43
CA ALA A 203 -6.37 -5.99 0.75
C ALA A 203 -5.22 -5.51 -0.14
N GLY A 204 -5.37 -4.40 -0.85
CA GLY A 204 -4.30 -3.79 -1.63
C GLY A 204 -3.14 -3.28 -0.76
N LYS A 205 -3.44 -2.64 0.36
CA LYS A 205 -2.41 -2.16 1.31
C LYS A 205 -1.78 -3.32 2.08
N THR A 206 -2.57 -4.26 2.56
CA THR A 206 -2.09 -5.47 3.24
C THR A 206 -1.17 -6.28 2.34
N ALA A 207 -1.46 -6.39 1.04
CA ALA A 207 -0.56 -7.05 0.10
C ALA A 207 0.80 -6.33 -0.02
N THR A 208 0.80 -4.99 0.02
CA THR A 208 2.04 -4.18 0.04
C THR A 208 2.78 -4.35 1.37
N ASP A 209 2.06 -4.29 2.49
CA ASP A 209 2.65 -4.46 3.83
C ASP A 209 3.22 -5.88 4.00
N LEU A 210 2.50 -6.92 3.57
CA LEU A 210 3.00 -8.30 3.51
C LEU A 210 4.24 -8.42 2.62
N GLY A 211 4.25 -7.78 1.45
CA GLY A 211 5.41 -7.74 0.57
C GLY A 211 6.64 -7.12 1.24
N ASN A 212 6.46 -5.99 1.93
CA ASN A 212 7.54 -5.31 2.65
C ASN A 212 8.06 -6.15 3.83
N VAL A 213 7.17 -6.76 4.62
CA VAL A 213 7.55 -7.65 5.73
C VAL A 213 8.30 -8.88 5.20
N ALA A 214 7.81 -9.48 4.12
CA ALA A 214 8.47 -10.62 3.49
C ALA A 214 9.85 -10.26 2.94
N GLN A 215 9.99 -9.12 2.27
CA GLN A 215 11.28 -8.63 1.80
C GLN A 215 12.25 -8.41 2.97
N THR A 216 11.77 -7.83 4.08
CA THR A 216 12.56 -7.62 5.30
C THR A 216 12.97 -8.94 5.93
N TYR A 217 12.07 -9.93 5.99
CA TYR A 217 12.37 -11.26 6.51
C TYR A 217 13.46 -11.96 5.67
N ALA A 218 13.30 -11.97 4.34
CA ALA A 218 14.30 -12.53 3.42
C ALA A 218 15.65 -11.82 3.58
N LEU A 219 15.68 -10.49 3.64
CA LEU A 219 16.89 -9.70 3.85
C LEU A 219 17.59 -10.07 5.17
N ASN A 220 16.86 -10.16 6.27
CA ASN A 220 17.42 -10.52 7.57
C ASN A 220 17.98 -11.94 7.57
N TYR A 221 17.27 -12.90 6.97
CA TYR A 221 17.74 -14.28 6.86
C TYR A 221 19.05 -14.36 6.05
N LEU A 222 19.09 -13.70 4.89
CA LEU A 222 20.28 -13.65 4.04
C LEU A 222 21.45 -12.95 4.77
N ALA A 223 21.19 -11.87 5.50
CA ALA A 223 22.23 -11.15 6.26
C ALA A 223 22.87 -12.05 7.34
N GLN A 224 22.05 -12.81 8.06
CA GLN A 224 22.53 -13.77 9.05
C GLN A 224 23.39 -14.88 8.43
N GLY A 225 22.94 -15.44 7.29
CA GLY A 225 23.64 -16.53 6.64
C GLY A 225 24.91 -16.13 5.86
N LEU A 226 24.96 -14.89 5.37
CA LEU A 226 26.11 -14.35 4.65
C LEU A 226 27.18 -13.79 5.62
N GLY A 227 26.76 -13.23 6.75
CA GLY A 227 27.67 -12.64 7.73
C GLY A 227 28.20 -11.25 7.33
N ASP A 228 29.11 -10.73 8.16
CA ASP A 228 29.56 -9.32 8.11
C ASP A 228 30.39 -8.95 6.87
N ASN A 229 30.85 -9.90 6.08
CA ASN A 229 31.67 -9.65 4.89
C ASN A 229 30.83 -9.17 3.70
N TYR A 230 29.52 -9.21 3.78
CA TYR A 230 28.63 -8.80 2.73
C TYR A 230 27.85 -7.54 3.11
N ASN A 231 27.57 -6.72 2.11
CA ASN A 231 26.68 -5.59 2.22
C ASN A 231 25.35 -5.93 1.56
N LEU A 232 24.25 -5.74 2.27
CA LEU A 232 22.89 -5.97 1.77
C LEU A 232 22.13 -4.64 1.82
N VAL A 233 21.63 -4.23 0.67
CA VAL A 233 20.86 -2.98 0.51
C VAL A 233 19.43 -3.30 0.13
N ASN A 234 18.50 -2.82 0.93
CA ASN A 234 17.06 -2.92 0.67
C ASN A 234 16.66 -1.89 -0.39
N ASN A 235 15.86 -2.29 -1.38
CA ASN A 235 15.44 -1.45 -2.50
C ASN A 235 16.64 -0.75 -3.20
N GLY A 236 17.68 -1.52 -3.49
CA GLY A 236 18.93 -1.01 -4.04
C GLY A 236 18.96 -0.98 -5.58
N THR A 237 19.96 -0.29 -6.12
CA THR A 237 20.31 -0.29 -7.54
C THR A 237 21.70 -0.89 -7.75
N ILE A 238 21.92 -1.50 -8.92
CA ILE A 238 23.25 -1.98 -9.33
C ILE A 238 23.79 -0.98 -10.35
N PRO A 239 24.99 -0.40 -10.13
CA PRO A 239 25.55 0.61 -11.02
C PRO A 239 25.62 0.14 -12.49
N GLY A 240 24.99 0.90 -13.38
CA GLY A 240 24.98 0.66 -14.82
C GLY A 240 24.05 -0.45 -15.30
N VAL A 241 23.23 -1.05 -14.44
CA VAL A 241 22.09 -1.91 -14.83
C VAL A 241 20.88 -1.02 -15.03
N LYS A 242 20.38 -0.92 -16.26
CA LYS A 242 19.26 -0.05 -16.63
C LYS A 242 18.09 -0.89 -17.15
N LEU A 243 16.88 -0.34 -17.07
CA LEU A 243 15.69 -0.82 -17.78
C LEU A 243 15.61 -0.19 -19.18
N ASP A 244 14.63 -0.59 -19.97
CA ASP A 244 14.46 -0.16 -21.36
C ASP A 244 14.26 1.37 -21.53
N ASP A 245 13.82 2.07 -20.49
CA ASP A 245 13.60 3.52 -20.45
C ASP A 245 14.79 4.33 -19.92
N ASP A 246 16.00 3.76 -19.93
CA ASP A 246 17.25 4.35 -19.44
C ASP A 246 17.29 4.60 -17.92
N LYS A 247 16.27 4.21 -17.17
CA LYS A 247 16.27 4.28 -15.72
C LYS A 247 17.06 3.14 -15.11
N GLU A 248 17.75 3.43 -14.00
CA GLU A 248 18.43 2.40 -13.23
C GLU A 248 17.43 1.36 -12.73
N ALA A 249 17.78 0.08 -12.91
CA ALA A 249 16.99 -1.04 -12.41
C ALA A 249 17.10 -1.13 -10.90
N THR A 250 15.96 -1.03 -10.21
CA THR A 250 15.87 -1.31 -8.77
C THR A 250 15.65 -2.80 -8.54
N PHE A 251 16.23 -3.31 -7.47
CA PHE A 251 16.03 -4.67 -6.96
C PHE A 251 15.53 -4.59 -5.51
N ASP A 252 14.70 -5.53 -5.12
CA ASP A 252 14.20 -5.61 -3.75
C ASP A 252 15.35 -5.76 -2.73
N ILE A 253 16.39 -6.53 -3.08
CA ILE A 253 17.63 -6.65 -2.29
C ILE A 253 18.83 -6.64 -3.24
N VAL A 254 19.86 -5.87 -2.93
CA VAL A 254 21.15 -5.89 -3.63
C VAL A 254 22.22 -6.39 -2.67
N VAL A 255 23.01 -7.36 -3.09
CA VAL A 255 24.11 -7.92 -2.32
C VAL A 255 25.43 -7.67 -3.03
N ASP A 256 26.41 -7.20 -2.30
CA ASP A 256 27.81 -7.10 -2.73
C ASP A 256 28.75 -7.52 -1.59
N ARG A 257 30.02 -7.74 -1.91
CA ARG A 257 31.05 -8.02 -0.91
C ARG A 257 31.76 -6.74 -0.47
N LYS A 258 31.91 -6.54 0.85
CA LYS A 258 32.56 -5.35 1.43
C LYS A 258 34.03 -5.22 1.04
N ASP A 259 34.75 -6.34 1.01
CA ASP A 259 36.19 -6.40 0.76
C ASP A 259 36.55 -6.56 -0.71
N ASP A 260 35.60 -6.39 -1.64
CA ASP A 260 35.86 -6.48 -3.06
C ASP A 260 36.60 -5.24 -3.57
N ASN A 261 37.95 -5.33 -3.55
CA ASN A 261 38.87 -4.34 -4.10
C ASN A 261 39.11 -4.55 -5.61
N SER A 262 38.34 -5.41 -6.26
CA SER A 262 38.47 -5.65 -7.69
C SER A 262 38.11 -4.38 -8.50
N ARG A 263 38.75 -4.25 -9.69
CA ARG A 263 38.52 -3.12 -10.59
C ARG A 263 37.03 -3.03 -11.03
N ILE A 264 36.29 -4.14 -10.95
CA ILE A 264 34.86 -4.23 -11.24
C ILE A 264 34.21 -5.05 -10.12
N LYS A 265 33.44 -4.40 -9.29
CA LYS A 265 32.71 -5.00 -8.17
C LYS A 265 31.62 -5.95 -8.70
N LYS A 266 31.42 -7.06 -8.00
CA LYS A 266 30.36 -8.04 -8.34
C LYS A 266 29.11 -7.78 -7.49
N TYR A 267 27.94 -8.02 -8.07
CA TYR A 267 26.66 -7.81 -7.41
C TYR A 267 25.69 -8.97 -7.65
N VAL A 268 24.84 -9.22 -6.69
CA VAL A 268 23.62 -10.03 -6.87
C VAL A 268 22.40 -9.16 -6.60
N GLY A 269 21.57 -8.97 -7.62
CA GLY A 269 20.26 -8.33 -7.50
C GLY A 269 19.19 -9.37 -7.28
N ILE A 270 18.39 -9.23 -6.23
CA ILE A 270 17.37 -10.18 -5.84
C ILE A 270 16.01 -9.50 -5.90
N GLU A 271 15.05 -10.13 -6.58
CA GLU A 271 13.65 -9.75 -6.61
C GLU A 271 12.82 -10.74 -5.81
N VAL A 272 11.95 -10.24 -4.94
CA VAL A 272 11.00 -11.04 -4.15
C VAL A 272 9.63 -10.94 -4.79
N SER A 273 9.08 -12.07 -5.24
CA SER A 273 7.75 -12.17 -5.82
C SER A 273 6.93 -13.20 -5.06
N PHE A 274 6.13 -12.72 -4.11
CA PHE A 274 5.18 -13.57 -3.38
C PHE A 274 3.75 -13.04 -3.62
N GLN A 275 2.89 -13.88 -4.20
CA GLN A 275 1.49 -13.52 -4.47
C GLN A 275 0.56 -14.67 -4.09
N GLU A 276 -0.31 -14.48 -3.10
CA GLU A 276 -1.35 -15.48 -2.75
C GLU A 276 -2.48 -15.50 -3.78
N THR A 277 -2.78 -14.34 -4.37
CA THR A 277 -3.83 -14.19 -5.37
C THR A 277 -3.26 -13.76 -6.71
N SER A 278 -3.85 -14.26 -7.79
CA SER A 278 -3.45 -13.90 -9.15
C SER A 278 -3.75 -12.42 -9.44
N ASN A 279 -2.74 -11.66 -9.85
CA ASN A 279 -2.86 -10.24 -10.21
C ASN A 279 -1.89 -9.86 -11.34
N SER A 280 -2.00 -8.62 -11.84
CA SER A 280 -1.16 -8.10 -12.94
C SER A 280 0.30 -7.81 -12.54
N VAL A 281 0.63 -7.83 -11.24
CA VAL A 281 2.00 -7.60 -10.77
C VAL A 281 2.92 -8.73 -11.23
N ALA A 282 2.44 -9.98 -11.21
CA ALA A 282 3.18 -11.14 -11.69
C ALA A 282 3.58 -10.97 -13.17
N GLU A 283 2.63 -10.55 -14.02
CA GLU A 283 2.88 -10.33 -15.46
C GLU A 283 3.84 -9.15 -15.70
N ARG A 284 3.74 -8.09 -14.92
CA ARG A 284 4.67 -6.96 -15.01
C ARG A 284 6.09 -7.39 -14.66
N LYS A 285 6.28 -8.11 -13.54
CA LYS A 285 7.60 -8.63 -13.13
C LYS A 285 8.17 -9.60 -14.17
N GLY A 286 7.35 -10.45 -14.79
CA GLY A 286 7.79 -11.35 -15.88
C GLY A 286 8.34 -10.57 -17.07
N ARG A 287 7.64 -9.53 -17.54
CA ARG A 287 8.13 -8.68 -18.65
C ARG A 287 9.45 -7.95 -18.33
N GLU A 288 9.58 -7.45 -17.10
CA GLU A 288 10.80 -6.74 -16.66
C GLU A 288 12.00 -7.68 -16.48
N ALA A 289 11.77 -8.98 -16.26
CA ALA A 289 12.81 -9.97 -16.00
C ALA A 289 13.83 -10.08 -17.14
N GLN A 290 13.36 -10.10 -18.39
CA GLN A 290 14.22 -10.18 -19.56
C GLN A 290 15.16 -8.97 -19.67
N ALA A 291 14.62 -7.76 -19.51
CA ALA A 291 15.41 -6.53 -19.58
C ALA A 291 16.48 -6.50 -18.47
N ARG A 292 16.11 -6.86 -17.24
CA ARG A 292 17.06 -6.96 -16.13
C ARG A 292 18.19 -7.97 -16.43
N PHE A 293 17.84 -9.17 -16.88
CA PHE A 293 18.80 -10.23 -17.17
C PHE A 293 19.78 -9.84 -18.29
N GLN A 294 19.28 -9.28 -19.40
CA GLN A 294 20.13 -8.87 -20.53
C GLN A 294 21.13 -7.76 -20.11
N ASN A 295 20.71 -6.85 -19.27
CA ASN A 295 21.56 -5.76 -18.80
C ASN A 295 22.60 -6.16 -17.75
N THR A 296 22.45 -7.34 -17.13
CA THR A 296 23.40 -7.87 -16.12
C THR A 296 24.46 -8.78 -16.73
N ASN A 297 24.19 -9.49 -17.83
CA ASN A 297 25.04 -10.54 -18.41
C ASN A 297 26.49 -10.11 -18.76
N ASN A 298 26.72 -8.82 -19.01
CA ASN A 298 28.07 -8.33 -19.39
C ASN A 298 28.83 -7.63 -18.23
N LYS A 299 28.29 -7.61 -16.99
CA LYS A 299 28.76 -6.70 -15.95
C LYS A 299 29.17 -7.36 -14.63
N ARG A 300 29.38 -8.68 -14.61
CA ARG A 300 29.61 -9.43 -13.36
C ARG A 300 28.49 -9.20 -12.32
N CYS A 301 27.28 -9.03 -12.82
CA CYS A 301 26.08 -8.91 -12.02
C CYS A 301 25.23 -10.16 -12.22
N TYR A 302 24.60 -10.62 -11.16
CA TYR A 302 23.74 -11.79 -11.17
C TYR A 302 22.34 -11.39 -10.74
N VAL A 303 21.33 -12.00 -11.35
CA VAL A 303 19.91 -11.81 -10.99
C VAL A 303 19.39 -13.07 -10.34
N ALA A 304 18.80 -12.95 -9.19
CA ALA A 304 18.11 -14.03 -8.50
C ALA A 304 16.65 -13.65 -8.21
N TYR A 305 15.79 -14.65 -8.20
CA TYR A 305 14.37 -14.48 -7.87
C TYR A 305 13.99 -15.39 -6.69
N ILE A 306 13.27 -14.80 -5.74
CA ILE A 306 12.51 -15.53 -4.72
C ILE A 306 11.06 -15.54 -5.20
N ILE A 307 10.55 -16.69 -5.65
CA ILE A 307 9.22 -16.82 -6.26
C ILE A 307 8.38 -17.80 -5.44
N ASP A 308 7.26 -17.33 -4.89
CA ASP A 308 6.32 -18.18 -4.16
C ASP A 308 4.89 -17.59 -4.20
N GLY A 309 3.97 -18.33 -3.64
CA GLY A 309 2.57 -17.97 -3.52
C GLY A 309 1.67 -18.60 -4.59
N ALA A 310 0.50 -19.07 -4.15
CA ALA A 310 -0.48 -19.75 -5.00
C ALA A 310 -0.88 -18.91 -6.24
N GLY A 311 -0.92 -17.58 -6.11
CA GLY A 311 -1.21 -16.66 -7.21
C GLY A 311 -0.12 -16.62 -8.28
N ASN A 312 1.16 -16.67 -7.90
CA ASN A 312 2.27 -16.79 -8.85
C ASN A 312 2.25 -18.15 -9.56
N PHE A 313 2.06 -19.24 -8.82
CA PHE A 313 2.02 -20.59 -9.41
C PHE A 313 0.82 -20.78 -10.36
N SER A 314 -0.25 -20.02 -10.20
CA SER A 314 -1.38 -19.97 -11.13
C SER A 314 -1.08 -19.22 -12.46
N ARG A 315 0.10 -18.59 -12.58
CA ARG A 315 0.54 -17.80 -13.75
C ARG A 315 1.84 -18.32 -14.35
N PRO A 316 1.87 -19.59 -14.80
CA PRO A 316 3.12 -20.26 -15.19
C PRO A 316 3.89 -19.54 -16.31
N SER A 317 3.21 -18.87 -17.25
CA SER A 317 3.87 -18.13 -18.34
C SER A 317 4.76 -17.01 -17.80
N ALA A 318 4.19 -16.09 -17.01
CA ALA A 318 4.92 -14.96 -16.43
C ALA A 318 6.04 -15.42 -15.49
N MET A 319 5.80 -16.50 -14.73
CA MET A 319 6.81 -17.06 -13.82
C MET A 319 7.93 -17.78 -14.56
N ASN A 320 7.64 -18.45 -15.68
CA ASN A 320 8.66 -19.03 -16.54
C ASN A 320 9.56 -17.93 -17.15
N ASP A 321 9.00 -16.78 -17.52
CA ASP A 321 9.80 -15.63 -17.99
C ASP A 321 10.81 -15.18 -16.92
N MET A 322 10.40 -15.14 -15.64
CA MET A 322 11.32 -14.85 -14.54
C MET A 322 12.36 -15.96 -14.36
N CYS A 323 11.95 -17.22 -14.32
CA CYS A 323 12.84 -18.35 -14.14
C CYS A 323 13.89 -18.48 -15.27
N ASN A 324 13.48 -18.24 -16.52
CA ASN A 324 14.35 -18.31 -17.68
C ASN A 324 15.31 -17.13 -17.83
N ASN A 325 15.01 -16.00 -17.17
CA ASN A 325 15.81 -14.78 -17.20
C ASN A 325 16.44 -14.50 -15.81
N SER A 326 17.14 -15.50 -15.29
CA SER A 326 17.78 -15.45 -13.97
C SER A 326 19.06 -16.29 -13.93
N HIS A 327 19.80 -16.13 -12.85
CA HIS A 327 20.95 -16.98 -12.52
C HIS A 327 20.65 -17.90 -11.32
N CYS A 328 19.61 -17.58 -10.54
CA CYS A 328 19.17 -18.40 -9.43
C CYS A 328 17.66 -18.16 -9.16
N ASN A 329 16.94 -19.26 -8.94
CA ASN A 329 15.52 -19.22 -8.57
C ASN A 329 15.28 -20.06 -7.32
N VAL A 330 14.66 -19.47 -6.32
CA VAL A 330 14.34 -20.14 -5.06
C VAL A 330 12.90 -19.85 -4.63
N ALA A 331 12.30 -20.76 -3.87
CA ALA A 331 11.02 -20.51 -3.22
C ALA A 331 11.22 -19.75 -1.89
N TYR A 332 10.12 -19.30 -1.29
CA TYR A 332 10.12 -18.52 -0.05
C TYR A 332 10.09 -19.45 1.18
N THR A 333 11.16 -20.23 1.37
CA THR A 333 11.33 -21.12 2.52
C THR A 333 12.76 -21.05 3.05
N PRO A 334 13.02 -21.39 4.35
CA PRO A 334 14.37 -21.35 4.92
C PRO A 334 15.40 -22.17 4.12
N SER A 335 15.08 -23.40 3.75
CA SER A 335 15.99 -24.27 2.98
C SER A 335 16.32 -23.70 1.58
N GLU A 336 15.39 -22.96 0.99
CA GLU A 336 15.58 -22.30 -0.29
C GLU A 336 16.43 -21.02 -0.14
N PHE A 337 16.29 -20.33 0.96
CA PHE A 337 17.19 -19.22 1.30
C PHE A 337 18.62 -19.68 1.55
N ASP A 338 18.82 -20.86 2.14
CA ASP A 338 20.16 -21.46 2.28
C ASP A 338 20.79 -21.73 0.91
N LEU A 339 20.01 -22.20 -0.07
CA LEU A 339 20.45 -22.38 -1.45
C LEU A 339 20.84 -21.05 -2.10
N LEU A 340 20.08 -19.99 -1.86
CA LEU A 340 20.39 -18.64 -2.36
C LEU A 340 21.67 -18.09 -1.70
N ILE A 341 21.89 -18.33 -0.40
CA ILE A 341 23.13 -17.96 0.29
C ILE A 341 24.32 -18.70 -0.33
N GLU A 342 24.18 -19.99 -0.62
CA GLU A 342 25.21 -20.77 -1.30
C GLU A 342 25.56 -20.18 -2.67
N PHE A 343 24.53 -19.85 -3.47
CA PHE A 343 24.70 -19.19 -4.76
C PHE A 343 25.46 -17.87 -4.64
N ILE A 344 25.06 -17.00 -3.70
CA ILE A 344 25.72 -15.70 -3.49
C ILE A 344 27.18 -15.89 -3.13
N LYS A 345 27.50 -16.80 -2.19
CA LYS A 345 28.88 -17.11 -1.80
C LYS A 345 29.71 -17.64 -2.97
N GLU A 346 29.12 -18.47 -3.83
CA GLU A 346 29.82 -19.03 -5.02
C GLU A 346 30.12 -17.96 -6.08
N LYS A 347 29.17 -17.02 -6.31
CA LYS A 347 29.32 -16.06 -7.42
C LYS A 347 30.09 -14.81 -7.06
N ILE A 348 29.99 -14.32 -5.82
CA ILE A 348 30.62 -13.07 -5.39
C ILE A 348 31.48 -13.19 -4.12
N GLY A 349 31.62 -14.42 -3.61
CA GLY A 349 32.44 -14.74 -2.43
C GLY A 349 33.93 -14.74 -2.69
#